data_70efcfc01c82e544e23122e28610d482
#
_entry.id   70efcfc01c82e544e23122e28610d482
#
_cell.length_a   1.000
_cell.length_b   1.000
_cell.length_c   1.000
_cell.angle_alpha   90.00
_cell.angle_beta   90.00
_cell.angle_gamma   90.00
#
_symmetry.space_group_name_H-M   'P 1'
#
loop_
_entity.id
_entity.type
_entity.pdbx_description
1 polymer ?
#
loop_
_entity_poly.entity_id
_entity_poly.type
_entity_poly.pdbx_seq_one_letter_code
_entity_poly.pdbx_strand_id
1 'polypeptide(L)'
;MNPNEAMMKTLEVLIKKDELDPAKWLDFPDYGFRQYFFWKNTETGASIALLEYAKGGRIPIKHAHASNQFMYCLEGDYEYTDTGLRLKPGSFYMNPKDHPHGPTIAHERSVLIEIYDGPHYYDKPSFHTDATIGDFLKKP
;
A
#
# COMPACT_ATOMS: atom_id res chain seq x y z
N MET A 1 26.32 15.89 19.07
CA MET A 1 24.85 15.65 19.17
C MET A 1 24.60 14.71 20.32
N ASN A 2 23.73 15.08 21.26
CA ASN A 2 23.39 14.20 22.36
C ASN A 2 22.41 13.09 21.89
N PRO A 3 22.24 12.00 22.66
CA PRO A 3 21.39 10.90 22.27
C PRO A 3 19.93 11.29 22.01
N ASN A 4 19.38 12.27 22.76
CA ASN A 4 18.00 12.73 22.59
C ASN A 4 17.82 13.46 21.26
N GLU A 5 18.78 14.32 20.89
CA GLU A 5 18.75 15.02 19.60
C GLU A 5 18.85 14.06 18.42
N ALA A 6 19.72 13.03 18.52
CA ALA A 6 19.85 12.00 17.50
C ALA A 6 18.55 11.22 17.33
N MET A 7 17.91 10.82 18.45
CA MET A 7 16.64 10.10 18.42
C MET A 7 15.53 10.94 17.81
N MET A 8 15.41 12.23 18.19
CA MET A 8 14.39 13.11 17.65
C MET A 8 14.54 13.32 16.15
N LYS A 9 15.78 13.45 15.65
CA LYS A 9 16.03 13.55 14.20
C LYS A 9 15.63 12.31 13.44
N THR A 10 15.75 11.11 14.04
CA THR A 10 15.37 9.85 13.39
C THR A 10 13.87 9.60 13.41
N LEU A 11 13.08 10.37 14.19
CA LEU A 11 11.62 10.26 14.19
C LEU A 11 10.98 10.90 12.96
N GLU A 12 11.66 11.88 12.34
CA GLU A 12 11.19 12.50 11.13
C GLU A 12 11.65 11.71 9.91
N VAL A 13 10.79 11.63 8.89
CA VAL A 13 11.07 10.91 7.64
C VAL A 13 10.95 11.87 6.47
N LEU A 14 12.00 11.97 5.67
CA LEU A 14 11.98 12.64 4.39
C LEU A 14 12.54 11.70 3.32
N ILE A 15 11.72 11.37 2.34
CA ILE A 15 12.10 10.51 1.23
C ILE A 15 11.82 11.27 -0.06
N LYS A 16 12.87 11.48 -0.87
CA LYS A 16 12.75 12.15 -2.17
C LYS A 16 12.56 11.12 -3.27
N LYS A 17 11.85 11.50 -4.32
CA LYS A 17 11.50 10.64 -5.45
C LYS A 17 12.72 9.95 -6.08
N ASP A 18 13.85 10.66 -6.20
CA ASP A 18 15.08 10.16 -6.79
C ASP A 18 16.02 9.45 -5.80
N GLU A 19 15.59 9.34 -4.54
CA GLU A 19 16.36 8.70 -3.46
C GLU A 19 15.72 7.40 -2.98
N LEU A 20 14.74 6.85 -3.70
CA LEU A 20 14.13 5.58 -3.36
C LEU A 20 15.16 4.46 -3.47
N ASP A 21 15.25 3.64 -2.41
CA ASP A 21 16.15 2.49 -2.38
C ASP A 21 15.53 1.34 -3.19
N PRO A 22 16.15 0.93 -4.31
CA PRO A 22 15.59 -0.15 -5.15
C PRO A 22 15.40 -1.47 -4.39
N ALA A 23 16.18 -1.72 -3.35
CA ALA A 23 16.09 -2.96 -2.56
C ALA A 23 14.85 -3.01 -1.65
N LYS A 24 14.18 -1.88 -1.42
CA LYS A 24 13.01 -1.80 -0.53
C LYS A 24 11.69 -2.01 -1.22
N TRP A 25 11.66 -2.11 -2.54
CA TRP A 25 10.44 -2.45 -3.26
C TRP A 25 10.02 -3.88 -2.98
N LEU A 26 8.74 -4.09 -2.65
CA LEU A 26 8.12 -5.40 -2.61
C LEU A 26 7.44 -5.64 -3.96
N ASP A 27 7.95 -6.60 -4.72
CA ASP A 27 7.47 -6.88 -6.07
C ASP A 27 6.45 -8.01 -6.09
N PHE A 28 5.39 -7.82 -6.88
CA PHE A 28 4.37 -8.81 -7.17
C PHE A 28 4.33 -9.02 -8.70
N PRO A 29 5.37 -9.68 -9.27
CA PRO A 29 5.53 -9.73 -10.72
C PRO A 29 4.41 -10.46 -11.44
N ASP A 30 3.80 -11.47 -10.82
CA ASP A 30 2.69 -12.22 -11.42
C ASP A 30 1.43 -11.38 -11.56
N TYR A 31 1.35 -10.27 -10.82
CA TYR A 31 0.17 -9.40 -10.79
C TYR A 31 0.45 -7.97 -11.30
N GLY A 32 1.69 -7.71 -11.69
CA GLY A 32 2.06 -6.47 -12.35
C GLY A 32 2.07 -5.23 -11.45
N PHE A 33 2.40 -5.37 -10.17
CA PHE A 33 2.54 -4.21 -9.29
C PHE A 33 3.66 -4.40 -8.29
N ARG A 34 4.03 -3.28 -7.66
CA ARG A 34 5.01 -3.25 -6.58
C ARG A 34 4.63 -2.20 -5.55
N GLN A 35 5.20 -2.33 -4.33
CA GLN A 35 4.86 -1.50 -3.19
C GLN A 35 6.12 -1.05 -2.48
N TYR A 36 6.17 0.22 -2.10
CA TYR A 36 7.27 0.83 -1.36
C TYR A 36 6.73 1.46 -0.08
N PHE A 37 7.19 0.99 1.08
CA PHE A 37 6.76 1.58 2.34
C PHE A 37 7.58 2.82 2.67
N PHE A 38 6.89 3.94 2.80
CA PHE A 38 7.49 5.17 3.30
C PHE A 38 7.60 5.16 4.82
N TRP A 39 6.64 4.52 5.49
CA TRP A 39 6.57 4.51 6.95
C TRP A 39 5.71 3.34 7.43
N LYS A 40 6.13 2.76 8.55
CA LYS A 40 5.37 1.71 9.25
C LYS A 40 5.43 1.95 10.75
N ASN A 41 4.30 1.70 11.43
CA ASN A 41 4.26 1.60 12.88
C ASN A 41 4.11 0.13 13.24
N THR A 42 5.19 -0.48 13.77
CA THR A 42 5.20 -1.91 14.08
C THR A 42 4.34 -2.27 15.28
N GLU A 43 4.00 -1.31 16.13
CA GLU A 43 3.12 -1.54 17.28
C GLU A 43 1.65 -1.61 16.86
N THR A 44 1.22 -0.75 15.95
CA THR A 44 -0.19 -0.65 15.51
C THR A 44 -0.46 -1.35 14.19
N GLY A 45 0.57 -1.58 13.37
CA GLY A 45 0.42 -2.06 12.01
C GLY A 45 0.09 -0.96 11.00
N ALA A 46 -0.08 0.28 11.45
CA ALA A 46 -0.34 1.42 10.54
C ALA A 46 0.82 1.62 9.58
N SER A 47 0.52 2.09 8.37
CA SER A 47 1.55 2.25 7.34
C SER A 47 1.15 3.26 6.27
N ILE A 48 2.16 3.76 5.58
CA ILE A 48 1.99 4.60 4.39
C ILE A 48 2.92 4.05 3.32
N ALA A 49 2.36 3.76 2.14
CA ALA A 49 3.11 3.16 1.04
C ALA A 49 2.80 3.82 -0.29
N LEU A 50 3.75 3.69 -1.21
CA LEU A 50 3.57 4.00 -2.61
C LEU A 50 3.26 2.70 -3.35
N LEU A 51 2.18 2.69 -4.11
CA LEU A 51 1.83 1.59 -5.02
C LEU A 51 2.09 2.01 -6.45
N GLU A 52 2.69 1.12 -7.21
CA GLU A 52 2.96 1.33 -8.63
C GLU A 52 2.49 0.11 -9.40
N TYR A 53 1.45 0.30 -10.23
CA TYR A 53 0.88 -0.73 -11.10
C TYR A 53 1.32 -0.48 -12.53
N ALA A 54 1.82 -1.52 -13.20
CA ALA A 54 1.92 -1.48 -14.65
C ALA A 54 0.51 -1.51 -15.27
N LYS A 55 0.36 -1.06 -16.51
CA LYS A 55 -0.89 -1.26 -17.24
C LYS A 55 -1.25 -2.74 -17.25
N GLY A 56 -2.47 -3.08 -16.83
CA GLY A 56 -2.91 -4.46 -16.66
C GLY A 56 -2.56 -5.09 -15.31
N GLY A 57 -1.80 -4.37 -14.48
CA GLY A 57 -1.54 -4.80 -13.10
C GLY A 57 -2.83 -4.89 -12.29
N ARG A 58 -2.89 -5.82 -11.34
CA ARG A 58 -4.17 -6.14 -10.70
C ARG A 58 -4.00 -6.78 -9.33
N ILE A 59 -5.03 -6.65 -8.52
CA ILE A 59 -5.28 -7.52 -7.36
C ILE A 59 -6.33 -8.54 -7.81
N PRO A 60 -6.01 -9.85 -7.81
CA PRO A 60 -6.84 -10.85 -8.49
C PRO A 60 -8.09 -11.28 -7.74
N ILE A 61 -8.24 -10.92 -6.48
CA ILE A 61 -9.33 -11.40 -5.63
C ILE A 61 -10.06 -10.26 -4.94
N LYS A 62 -11.33 -10.51 -4.60
CA LYS A 62 -12.07 -9.70 -3.66
C LYS A 62 -11.55 -10.00 -2.25
N HIS A 63 -11.26 -8.96 -1.47
CA HIS A 63 -10.64 -9.11 -0.15
C HIS A 63 -11.06 -7.97 0.77
N ALA A 64 -10.83 -8.17 2.06
CA ALA A 64 -11.06 -7.16 3.08
C ALA A 64 -9.77 -6.93 3.89
N HIS A 65 -9.66 -5.77 4.50
CA HIS A 65 -8.51 -5.41 5.31
C HIS A 65 -8.84 -5.40 6.80
N ALA A 66 -7.82 -5.57 7.62
CA ALA A 66 -7.95 -5.60 9.08
C ALA A 66 -7.96 -4.20 9.70
N SER A 67 -7.95 -3.15 8.88
CA SER A 67 -8.03 -1.74 9.28
C SER A 67 -8.60 -0.91 8.15
N ASN A 68 -8.80 0.39 8.39
CA ASN A 68 -9.26 1.30 7.35
C ASN A 68 -8.15 1.57 6.35
N GLN A 69 -8.49 1.54 5.07
CA GLN A 69 -7.60 1.84 3.97
C GLN A 69 -7.97 3.18 3.34
N PHE A 70 -6.96 4.00 3.10
CA PHE A 70 -7.11 5.29 2.42
C PHE A 70 -6.17 5.31 1.22
N MET A 71 -6.67 5.73 0.07
CA MET A 71 -5.85 5.79 -1.14
C MET A 71 -6.01 7.15 -1.83
N TYR A 72 -4.91 7.64 -2.38
CA TYR A 72 -4.92 8.82 -3.23
C TYR A 72 -4.21 8.48 -4.54
N CYS A 73 -4.90 8.70 -5.66
CA CYS A 73 -4.35 8.43 -6.99
C CYS A 73 -3.53 9.62 -7.49
N LEU A 74 -2.25 9.37 -7.75
CA LEU A 74 -1.33 10.37 -8.31
C LEU A 74 -1.32 10.34 -9.83
N GLU A 75 -1.36 9.14 -10.42
CA GLU A 75 -1.30 8.92 -11.87
C GLU A 75 -2.14 7.70 -12.23
N GLY A 76 -2.66 7.67 -13.45
CA GLY A 76 -3.25 6.47 -14.04
C GLY A 76 -4.76 6.39 -13.96
N ASP A 77 -5.25 5.15 -13.94
CA ASP A 77 -6.68 4.80 -13.96
C ASP A 77 -6.84 3.41 -13.36
N TYR A 78 -7.20 3.36 -12.09
CA TYR A 78 -7.27 2.14 -11.30
C TYR A 78 -8.72 1.85 -10.92
N GLU A 79 -9.20 0.65 -11.26
CA GLU A 79 -10.60 0.27 -11.09
C GLU A 79 -10.78 -0.82 -10.05
N TYR A 80 -11.79 -0.66 -9.19
CA TYR A 80 -12.40 -1.72 -8.38
C TYR A 80 -13.55 -2.30 -9.19
N THR A 81 -13.37 -3.50 -9.75
CA THR A 81 -14.26 -4.05 -10.79
C THR A 81 -15.61 -4.49 -10.25
N ASP A 82 -15.71 -4.79 -8.96
CA ASP A 82 -16.98 -5.16 -8.32
C ASP A 82 -18.00 -4.00 -8.27
N THR A 83 -17.50 -2.77 -8.16
CA THR A 83 -18.35 -1.56 -8.07
C THR A 83 -18.22 -0.64 -9.28
N GLY A 84 -17.18 -0.83 -10.10
CA GLY A 84 -16.87 0.05 -11.21
C GLY A 84 -16.25 1.39 -10.79
N LEU A 85 -15.84 1.53 -9.53
CA LEU A 85 -15.17 2.76 -9.06
C LEU A 85 -13.81 2.93 -9.73
N ARG A 86 -13.58 4.09 -10.32
CA ARG A 86 -12.36 4.44 -11.06
C ARG A 86 -11.58 5.51 -10.29
N LEU A 87 -10.35 5.18 -9.91
CA LEU A 87 -9.43 6.12 -9.28
C LEU A 87 -8.54 6.72 -10.36
N LYS A 88 -8.79 7.96 -10.71
CA LYS A 88 -8.00 8.76 -11.66
C LYS A 88 -7.20 9.81 -10.88
N PRO A 89 -6.22 10.49 -11.52
CA PRO A 89 -5.40 11.47 -10.80
C PRO A 89 -6.23 12.48 -10.02
N GLY A 90 -5.91 12.66 -8.73
CA GLY A 90 -6.65 13.51 -7.82
C GLY A 90 -7.83 12.85 -7.11
N SER A 91 -8.06 11.55 -7.31
CA SER A 91 -9.13 10.82 -6.61
C SER A 91 -8.67 10.36 -5.23
N PHE A 92 -9.51 10.60 -4.24
CA PHE A 92 -9.40 10.02 -2.91
C PHE A 92 -10.40 8.87 -2.76
N TYR A 93 -9.94 7.76 -2.18
CA TYR A 93 -10.74 6.58 -1.95
C TYR A 93 -10.54 6.08 -0.51
N MET A 94 -11.61 5.65 0.13
CA MET A 94 -11.55 5.08 1.47
C MET A 94 -12.37 3.79 1.51
N ASN A 95 -11.78 2.72 2.04
CA ASN A 95 -12.46 1.46 2.29
C ASN A 95 -12.43 1.16 3.79
N PRO A 96 -13.60 1.03 4.45
CA PRO A 96 -13.64 0.75 5.88
C PRO A 96 -13.08 -0.63 6.22
N LYS A 97 -12.58 -0.76 7.43
CA LYS A 97 -12.19 -2.04 8.02
C LYS A 97 -13.28 -3.09 7.77
N ASP A 98 -12.86 -4.29 7.40
CA ASP A 98 -13.70 -5.48 7.17
C ASP A 98 -14.66 -5.37 5.98
N HIS A 99 -14.67 -4.29 5.23
CA HIS A 99 -15.51 -4.14 4.05
C HIS A 99 -14.82 -4.74 2.82
N PRO A 100 -15.39 -5.80 2.21
CA PRO A 100 -14.79 -6.43 1.03
C PRO A 100 -14.79 -5.50 -0.19
N HIS A 101 -13.70 -5.52 -0.94
CA HIS A 101 -13.58 -4.82 -2.22
C HIS A 101 -12.68 -5.57 -3.20
N GLY A 102 -12.71 -5.16 -4.45
CA GLY A 102 -11.96 -5.79 -5.53
C GLY A 102 -12.77 -6.90 -6.21
N PRO A 103 -12.17 -7.61 -7.16
CA PRO A 103 -10.80 -7.44 -7.69
C PRO A 103 -10.55 -6.06 -8.26
N THR A 104 -9.28 -5.77 -8.58
CA THR A 104 -8.88 -4.50 -9.17
C THR A 104 -8.10 -4.69 -10.45
N ILE A 105 -8.07 -3.65 -11.30
CA ILE A 105 -7.23 -3.62 -12.49
C ILE A 105 -6.77 -2.19 -12.78
N ALA A 106 -5.52 -2.05 -13.19
CA ALA A 106 -4.98 -0.79 -13.69
C ALA A 106 -5.17 -0.73 -15.21
N HIS A 107 -6.01 0.19 -15.68
CA HIS A 107 -6.23 0.39 -17.12
C HIS A 107 -5.06 1.12 -17.79
N GLU A 108 -4.33 1.91 -17.00
CA GLU A 108 -3.10 2.58 -17.36
C GLU A 108 -2.08 2.32 -16.25
N ARG A 109 -0.80 2.62 -16.50
CA ARG A 109 0.17 2.65 -15.40
C ARG A 109 -0.37 3.56 -14.32
N SER A 110 -0.49 3.06 -13.11
CA SER A 110 -1.14 3.77 -12.01
C SER A 110 -0.21 3.87 -10.81
N VAL A 111 -0.16 5.06 -10.21
CA VAL A 111 0.63 5.34 -9.02
C VAL A 111 -0.31 5.90 -7.95
N LEU A 112 -0.32 5.24 -6.79
CA LEU A 112 -1.22 5.58 -5.69
C LEU A 112 -0.45 5.63 -4.38
N ILE A 113 -0.89 6.51 -3.48
CA ILE A 113 -0.49 6.46 -2.08
C ILE A 113 -1.54 5.64 -1.34
N GLU A 114 -1.08 4.70 -0.52
CA GLU A 114 -1.94 3.82 0.26
C GLU A 114 -1.62 3.97 1.74
N ILE A 115 -2.64 4.25 2.54
CA ILE A 115 -2.52 4.45 3.98
C ILE A 115 -3.42 3.47 4.70
N TYR A 116 -2.89 2.81 5.73
CA TYR A 116 -3.67 1.99 6.66
C TYR A 116 -3.51 2.54 8.07
N ASP A 117 -4.62 2.62 8.81
CA ASP A 117 -4.58 3.04 10.22
C ASP A 117 -4.33 1.88 11.20
N GLY A 118 -4.07 0.69 10.68
CA GLY A 118 -3.76 -0.52 11.42
C GLY A 118 -3.24 -1.60 10.48
N PRO A 119 -3.32 -2.90 10.86
CA PRO A 119 -2.83 -3.98 10.03
C PRO A 119 -3.55 -4.08 8.69
N HIS A 120 -2.84 -4.54 7.64
CA HIS A 120 -3.44 -4.75 6.32
C HIS A 120 -4.42 -5.93 6.33
N TYR A 121 -4.00 -7.06 6.91
CA TYR A 121 -4.74 -8.32 6.84
C TYR A 121 -4.70 -9.05 8.16
N TYR A 122 -5.76 -9.84 8.44
CA TYR A 122 -5.75 -10.80 9.53
C TYR A 122 -4.90 -12.02 9.18
N ASP A 123 -5.02 -12.49 7.92
CA ASP A 123 -4.32 -13.64 7.39
C ASP A 123 -3.70 -13.30 6.04
N LYS A 124 -2.70 -14.09 5.63
CA LYS A 124 -2.03 -13.90 4.34
C LYS A 124 -3.01 -14.17 3.18
N PRO A 125 -3.34 -13.16 2.36
CA PRO A 125 -4.15 -13.40 1.16
C PRO A 125 -3.38 -14.17 0.10
N SER A 126 -4.11 -14.81 -0.83
CA SER A 126 -3.54 -15.73 -1.81
C SER A 126 -2.52 -15.12 -2.76
N PHE A 127 -2.56 -13.81 -2.98
CA PHE A 127 -1.59 -13.13 -3.85
C PHE A 127 -0.29 -12.73 -3.13
N HIS A 128 -0.21 -12.92 -1.81
CA HIS A 128 1.02 -12.69 -1.06
C HIS A 128 1.84 -13.97 -0.91
N THR A 129 3.17 -13.81 -0.90
CA THR A 129 4.12 -14.85 -0.49
C THR A 129 4.60 -14.57 0.92
N ASP A 130 5.34 -15.49 1.51
CA ASP A 130 5.95 -15.26 2.83
C ASP A 130 6.90 -14.07 2.82
N ALA A 131 7.58 -13.82 1.69
CA ALA A 131 8.47 -12.69 1.54
C ALA A 131 7.72 -11.34 1.46
N THR A 132 6.50 -11.32 0.91
CA THR A 132 5.73 -10.07 0.73
C THR A 132 4.77 -9.77 1.87
N ILE A 133 4.32 -10.79 2.63
CA ILE A 133 3.39 -10.56 3.73
C ILE A 133 4.09 -9.95 4.97
N GLY A 134 5.31 -10.41 5.27
CA GLY A 134 6.15 -9.82 6.29
C GLY A 134 5.41 -9.29 7.52
N ASP A 135 5.57 -8.00 7.76
CA ASP A 135 4.99 -7.31 8.91
C ASP A 135 3.49 -7.00 8.78
N PHE A 136 2.86 -7.28 7.62
CA PHE A 136 1.44 -6.99 7.41
C PHE A 136 0.52 -7.74 8.37
N LEU A 137 0.96 -8.92 8.82
CA LEU A 137 0.20 -9.72 9.78
C LEU A 137 0.49 -9.38 11.23
N LYS A 138 1.41 -8.45 11.50
CA LYS A 138 1.68 -8.03 12.88
C LYS A 138 0.47 -7.32 13.45
N LYS A 139 0.00 -7.81 14.57
CA LYS A 139 -1.10 -7.20 15.32
C LYS A 139 -0.54 -6.14 16.28
N PRO A 140 -1.32 -5.10 16.56
CA PRO A 140 -0.96 -4.13 17.58
C PRO A 140 -0.77 -4.77 18.94
#